data_d3e555883abaa1ab578d39f2e95f69ca
#
_entry.id   d3e555883abaa1ab578d39f2e95f69ca
#
_cell.length_a   1.000
_cell.length_b   1.000
_cell.length_c   1.000
_cell.angle_alpha   90.00
_cell.angle_beta   90.00
_cell.angle_gamma   90.00
#
_symmetry.space_group_name_H-M   'P 1'
#
loop_
_entity.id
_entity.type
_entity.pdbx_description
1 polymer ?
#
loop_
_entity_poly.entity_id
_entity_poly.type
_entity_poly.pdbx_seq_one_letter_code
_entity_poly.pdbx_strand_id
1 'polypeptide(L)'
;MLPTREEALKLIRDGLLFNPGPWGKHCLTAAHCAEKIASACGDMDVEKAYILGLLHDIGRKFGVRHLGHVYDGYVYMKSLGYDEVAKICLTHSFNNHTICLLY
;
A
#
# COMPACT_ATOMS: atom_id res chain seq x y z
N MET A 1 -6.77 -12.55 -4.72
CA MET A 1 -7.85 -11.59 -4.99
C MET A 1 -7.36 -10.17 -4.72
N LEU A 2 -7.77 -9.24 -5.55
CA LEU A 2 -7.46 -7.81 -5.37
C LEU A 2 -8.76 -7.04 -5.19
N PRO A 3 -8.76 -5.97 -4.39
CA PRO A 3 -9.92 -5.08 -4.33
C PRO A 3 -10.06 -4.31 -5.65
N THR A 4 -11.26 -3.77 -5.90
CA THR A 4 -11.44 -2.80 -6.96
C THR A 4 -10.83 -1.47 -6.54
N ARG A 5 -10.67 -0.53 -7.49
CA ARG A 5 -10.18 0.81 -7.19
C ARG A 5 -11.07 1.49 -6.13
N GLU A 6 -12.40 1.35 -6.26
CA GLU A 6 -13.35 1.94 -5.32
C GLU A 6 -13.22 1.32 -3.93
N GLU A 7 -13.08 0.00 -3.86
CA GLU A 7 -12.88 -0.69 -2.58
C GLU A 7 -11.58 -0.25 -1.92
N ALA A 8 -10.51 -0.13 -2.72
CA ALA A 8 -9.22 0.31 -2.21
C ALA A 8 -9.27 1.73 -1.66
N LEU A 9 -9.92 2.65 -2.39
CA LEU A 9 -10.10 4.03 -1.94
C LEU A 9 -10.93 4.10 -0.66
N LYS A 10 -11.94 3.23 -0.54
CA LYS A 10 -12.75 3.15 0.68
C LYS A 10 -11.90 2.71 1.87
N LEU A 11 -11.01 1.75 1.67
CA LEU A 11 -10.10 1.30 2.74
C LEU A 11 -9.22 2.46 3.23
N ILE A 12 -8.74 3.30 2.33
CA ILE A 12 -7.94 4.47 2.70
C ILE A 12 -8.80 5.48 3.47
N ARG A 13 -10.02 5.77 2.99
CA ARG A 13 -10.91 6.70 3.67
C ARG A 13 -11.28 6.22 5.07
N ASP A 14 -11.61 4.94 5.20
CA ASP A 14 -11.94 4.35 6.51
C ASP A 14 -10.73 4.40 7.44
N GLY A 15 -9.53 4.15 6.89
CA GLY A 15 -8.30 4.25 7.65
C GLY A 15 -8.03 5.67 8.16
N LEU A 16 -8.32 6.67 7.34
CA LEU A 16 -8.15 8.08 7.73
C LEU A 16 -9.15 8.51 8.79
N LEU A 17 -10.35 7.92 8.81
CA LEU A 17 -11.31 8.16 9.89
C LEU A 17 -10.80 7.56 11.21
N PHE A 18 -10.16 6.40 11.13
CA PHE A 18 -9.61 5.73 12.30
C PHE A 18 -8.33 6.43 12.80
N ASN A 19 -7.47 6.83 11.90
CA ASN A 19 -6.20 7.48 12.22
C ASN A 19 -5.90 8.58 11.19
N PRO A 20 -6.38 9.83 11.41
CA PRO A 20 -6.15 10.92 10.47
C PRO A 20 -4.66 11.28 10.40
N GLY A 21 -4.23 11.77 9.24
CA GLY A 21 -2.86 12.21 9.06
C GLY A 21 -2.47 12.31 7.58
N PRO A 22 -1.24 12.73 7.28
CA PRO A 22 -0.78 12.91 5.89
C PRO A 22 -0.53 11.61 5.14
N TRP A 23 -0.60 10.45 5.80
CA TRP A 23 -0.32 9.17 5.17
C TRP A 23 -1.28 8.85 4.02
N GLY A 24 -2.53 9.35 4.08
CA GLY A 24 -3.49 9.17 3.00
C GLY A 24 -3.05 9.83 1.71
N LYS A 25 -2.52 11.05 1.78
CA LYS A 25 -1.94 11.74 0.62
C LYS A 25 -0.75 11.01 0.07
N HIS A 26 0.11 10.49 0.94
CA HIS A 26 1.25 9.68 0.55
C HIS A 26 0.80 8.46 -0.26
N CYS A 27 -0.23 7.76 0.21
CA CYS A 27 -0.78 6.60 -0.49
C CYS A 27 -1.32 6.97 -1.87
N LEU A 28 -2.07 8.08 -1.98
CA LEU A 28 -2.58 8.56 -3.25
C LEU A 28 -1.46 8.93 -4.21
N THR A 29 -0.43 9.62 -3.73
CA THR A 29 0.73 9.97 -4.55
C THR A 29 1.43 8.73 -5.07
N ALA A 30 1.63 7.74 -4.21
CA ALA A 30 2.25 6.47 -4.61
C ALA A 30 1.41 5.74 -5.65
N ALA A 31 0.08 5.76 -5.49
CA ALA A 31 -0.83 5.14 -6.46
C ALA A 31 -0.71 5.80 -7.84
N HIS A 32 -0.72 7.12 -7.89
CA HIS A 32 -0.60 7.85 -9.15
C HIS A 32 0.77 7.65 -9.81
N CYS A 33 1.84 7.62 -9.03
CA CYS A 33 3.17 7.32 -9.55
C CYS A 33 3.24 5.92 -10.14
N ALA A 34 2.71 4.92 -9.43
CA ALA A 34 2.68 3.54 -9.90
C ALA A 34 1.87 3.39 -11.18
N GLU A 35 0.74 4.09 -11.25
CA GLU A 35 -0.12 4.10 -12.45
C GLU A 35 0.63 4.65 -13.65
N LYS A 36 1.33 5.77 -13.49
CA LYS A 36 2.08 6.41 -14.56
C LYS A 36 3.23 5.53 -15.04
N ILE A 37 3.96 4.91 -14.11
CA ILE A 37 5.06 4.02 -14.45
C ILE A 37 4.54 2.82 -15.24
N ALA A 38 3.46 2.19 -14.77
CA ALA A 38 2.86 1.05 -15.43
C ALA A 38 2.37 1.40 -16.84
N SER A 39 1.75 2.57 -16.99
CA SER A 39 1.28 3.06 -18.29
C SER A 39 2.45 3.28 -19.25
N ALA A 40 3.56 3.85 -18.77
CA ALA A 40 4.74 4.09 -19.60
C ALA A 40 5.42 2.79 -20.03
N CYS A 41 5.42 1.76 -19.18
CA CYS A 41 6.01 0.47 -19.50
C CYS A 41 5.20 -0.31 -20.55
N GLY A 42 3.89 -0.11 -20.59
CA GLY A 42 3.03 -0.65 -21.64
C GLY A 42 2.59 -2.10 -21.47
N ASP A 43 3.33 -2.91 -20.75
CA ASP A 43 3.03 -4.33 -20.54
C ASP A 43 2.61 -4.65 -19.11
N MET A 44 2.44 -3.63 -18.27
CA MET A 44 2.02 -3.80 -16.88
C MET A 44 0.54 -3.47 -16.73
N ASP A 45 -0.11 -4.15 -15.78
CA ASP A 45 -1.50 -3.88 -15.43
C ASP A 45 -1.57 -2.56 -14.65
N VAL A 46 -2.06 -1.51 -15.32
CA VAL A 46 -2.11 -0.15 -14.76
C VAL A 46 -3.02 -0.09 -13.54
N GLU A 47 -4.18 -0.74 -13.61
CA GLU A 47 -5.15 -0.74 -12.50
C GLU A 47 -4.57 -1.45 -11.27
N LYS A 48 -3.93 -2.60 -11.50
CA LYS A 48 -3.29 -3.35 -10.42
C LYS A 48 -2.17 -2.54 -9.78
N ALA A 49 -1.36 -1.84 -10.60
CA ALA A 49 -0.28 -0.99 -10.11
C ALA A 49 -0.82 0.12 -9.21
N TYR A 50 -1.92 0.76 -9.63
CA TYR A 50 -2.57 1.80 -8.84
C TYR A 50 -3.02 1.25 -7.48
N ILE A 51 -3.71 0.12 -7.48
CA ILE A 51 -4.25 -0.49 -6.27
C ILE A 51 -3.14 -0.89 -5.30
N LEU A 52 -2.09 -1.53 -5.80
CA LEU A 52 -0.96 -1.94 -4.97
C LEU A 52 -0.22 -0.73 -4.39
N GLY A 53 -0.03 0.31 -5.21
CA GLY A 53 0.59 1.54 -4.74
C GLY A 53 -0.24 2.24 -3.69
N LEU A 54 -1.56 2.27 -3.87
CA LEU A 54 -2.48 2.90 -2.92
C LEU A 54 -2.45 2.22 -1.56
N LEU A 55 -2.39 0.91 -1.54
CA LEU A 55 -2.53 0.12 -0.31
C LEU A 55 -1.21 -0.33 0.32
N HIS A 56 -0.07 0.04 -0.28
CA HIS A 56 1.22 -0.46 0.22
C HIS A 56 1.49 -0.06 1.68
N ASP A 57 0.94 1.05 2.14
CA ASP A 57 1.13 1.58 3.49
C ASP A 57 -0.15 1.59 4.32
N ILE A 58 -1.13 0.73 3.97
CA ILE A 58 -2.43 0.72 4.66
C ILE A 58 -2.30 0.45 6.16
N GLY A 59 -1.20 -0.18 6.58
CA GLY A 59 -0.95 -0.43 8.00
C GLY A 59 -0.86 0.83 8.84
N ARG A 60 -0.62 2.00 8.23
CA ARG A 60 -0.60 3.28 8.95
C ARG A 60 -1.96 3.65 9.54
N LYS A 61 -3.03 3.00 9.09
CA LYS A 61 -4.34 3.09 9.73
C LYS A 61 -4.26 2.82 11.23
N PHE A 62 -3.35 1.95 11.65
CA PHE A 62 -3.20 1.53 13.06
C PHE A 62 -2.16 2.35 13.81
N GLY A 63 -1.66 3.42 13.20
CA GLY A 63 -0.69 4.31 13.81
C GLY A 63 0.68 4.23 13.15
N VAL A 64 1.56 5.18 13.49
CA VAL A 64 2.92 5.24 12.96
C VAL A 64 3.85 4.63 14.00
N ARG A 65 4.36 3.41 13.75
CA ARG A 65 5.20 2.68 14.68
C ARG A 65 6.33 1.98 13.92
N HIS A 66 7.31 2.72 13.43
CA HIS A 66 8.45 2.13 12.72
C HIS A 66 8.01 1.03 11.74
N LEU A 67 8.44 -0.23 11.96
CA LEU A 67 8.03 -1.37 11.13
C LEU A 67 6.67 -1.95 11.52
N GLY A 68 6.06 -1.45 12.60
CA GLY A 68 4.75 -1.94 13.04
C GLY A 68 3.67 -1.77 12.00
N HIS A 69 3.68 -0.65 11.24
CA HIS A 69 2.68 -0.44 10.19
C HIS A 69 2.78 -1.46 9.06
N VAL A 70 3.96 -1.98 8.81
CA VAL A 70 4.20 -3.03 7.80
C VAL A 70 3.50 -4.31 8.20
N TYR A 71 3.73 -4.76 9.43
CA TYR A 71 3.11 -5.97 9.95
C TYR A 71 1.60 -5.81 10.04
N ASP A 72 1.13 -4.68 10.57
CA ASP A 72 -0.29 -4.39 10.71
C ASP A 72 -0.99 -4.40 9.34
N GLY A 73 -0.37 -3.81 8.34
CA GLY A 73 -0.90 -3.82 6.97
C GLY A 73 -0.97 -5.22 6.39
N TYR A 74 0.07 -6.03 6.61
CA TYR A 74 0.11 -7.41 6.16
C TYR A 74 -1.06 -8.22 6.76
N VAL A 75 -1.20 -8.15 8.09
CA VAL A 75 -2.25 -8.89 8.80
C VAL A 75 -3.63 -8.43 8.35
N TYR A 76 -3.84 -7.13 8.21
CA TYR A 76 -5.11 -6.56 7.81
C TYR A 76 -5.50 -7.04 6.40
N MET A 77 -4.59 -6.94 5.46
CA MET A 77 -4.87 -7.35 4.08
C MET A 77 -5.07 -8.85 3.96
N LYS A 78 -4.32 -9.65 4.71
CA LYS A 78 -4.53 -11.11 4.76
C LYS A 78 -5.92 -11.43 5.29
N SER A 79 -6.37 -10.73 6.32
CA SER A 79 -7.68 -10.95 6.92
C SER A 79 -8.84 -10.67 5.93
N LEU A 80 -8.62 -9.77 4.98
CA LEU A 80 -9.59 -9.44 3.95
C LEU A 80 -9.46 -10.33 2.69
N GLY A 81 -8.48 -11.23 2.67
CA GLY A 81 -8.25 -12.10 1.52
C GLY A 81 -7.45 -11.46 0.39
N TYR A 82 -6.83 -10.32 0.61
CA TYR A 82 -6.05 -9.60 -0.39
C TYR A 82 -4.56 -9.97 -0.28
N ASP A 83 -4.23 -11.19 -0.66
CA ASP A 83 -2.89 -11.75 -0.46
C ASP A 83 -1.77 -10.98 -1.18
N GLU A 84 -2.03 -10.50 -2.39
CA GLU A 84 -1.02 -9.73 -3.13
C GLU A 84 -0.76 -8.38 -2.46
N VAL A 85 -1.80 -7.72 -1.98
CA VAL A 85 -1.65 -6.46 -1.23
C VAL A 85 -0.89 -6.71 0.06
N ALA A 86 -1.21 -7.81 0.76
CA ALA A 86 -0.50 -8.17 1.99
C ALA A 86 1.00 -8.33 1.74
N LYS A 87 1.36 -8.98 0.65
CA LYS A 87 2.76 -9.16 0.28
C LYS A 87 3.47 -7.84 0.02
N ILE A 88 2.81 -6.90 -0.69
CA ILE A 88 3.44 -5.61 -0.99
C ILE A 88 3.60 -4.78 0.29
N CYS A 89 2.66 -4.86 1.23
CA CYS A 89 2.79 -4.19 2.53
C CYS A 89 4.05 -4.66 3.27
N LEU A 90 4.32 -5.96 3.18
CA LEU A 90 5.47 -6.56 3.86
C LEU A 90 6.78 -6.26 3.11
N THR A 91 6.78 -6.50 1.80
CA THR A 91 8.03 -6.50 1.02
C THR A 91 8.58 -5.10 0.76
N HIS A 92 7.73 -4.07 0.63
CA HIS A 92 8.24 -2.72 0.35
C HIS A 92 9.15 -2.23 1.48
N SER A 93 8.78 -2.52 2.72
CA SER A 93 9.58 -2.10 3.87
C SER A 93 10.81 -3.00 4.03
N PHE A 94 10.67 -4.27 3.68
CA PHE A 94 11.80 -5.19 3.66
C PHE A 94 12.86 -4.72 2.67
N ASN A 95 12.42 -4.34 1.47
CA ASN A 95 13.33 -3.83 0.45
C ASN A 95 14.03 -2.55 0.90
N ASN A 96 13.29 -1.63 1.49
CA ASN A 96 13.86 -0.39 2.02
C ASN A 96 14.85 -0.67 3.13
N HIS A 97 14.52 -1.60 4.03
CA HIS A 97 15.39 -1.98 5.13
C HIS A 97 16.67 -2.65 4.61
N THR A 98 16.53 -3.54 3.62
CA THR A 98 17.66 -4.22 3.01
C THR A 98 18.59 -3.22 2.33
N ILE A 99 18.02 -2.25 1.60
CA ILE A 99 18.80 -1.20 0.95
C ILE A 99 19.57 -0.38 1.99
N CYS A 100 18.93 -0.03 3.09
CA CYS A 100 19.59 0.70 4.17
C CYS A 100 20.74 -0.11 4.79
N LEU A 101 20.60 -1.41 4.88
CA LEU A 101 21.66 -2.28 5.41
C LEU A 101 22.82 -2.44 4.43
N LEU A 102 22.54 -2.35 3.11
CA LEU A 102 23.58 -2.48 2.08
C LEU A 102 24.36 -1.20 1.88
N TYR A 103 23.78 -0.07 2.18
CA TYR A 103 24.38 1.24 2.02
C TYR A 103 24.60 1.93 3.36
#